data_1e4f0f017087bfd32baea33d74d1f309
#
_entry.id   1e4f0f017087bfd32baea33d74d1f309
#
_cell.length_a   1.000
_cell.length_b   1.000
_cell.length_c   1.000
_cell.angle_alpha   90.00
_cell.angle_beta   90.00
_cell.angle_gamma   90.00
#
_symmetry.space_group_name_H-M   'P 1'
#
loop_
_entity.id
_entity.type
_entity.pdbx_description
1 polymer ?
#
loop_
_entity_poly.entity_id
_entity_poly.type
_entity_poly.pdbx_seq_one_letter_code
_entity_poly.pdbx_strand_id
1 'polypeptide(L)'
;MQQVQDTPEEWRVAATATPFTGKKTSVRTDDVVMPDGSVVRRDYQVHPGSVAVLALDGEDRVVVLRQYRHPVRQKLWEIPAGLLDVPGENPLHAAQRELYEEAHVKAEDWRVLADVYTTPGGCDEAVRIFLARDLSEADGERYEVSEEEADMELARVPLADLVRGVLAGELHNNCLVVGVLSLAAARAGDGLDALRPATAPWPARPFEA
;
A
#
# COMPACT_ATOMS: atom_id res chain seq x y z
N MET A 1 -14.24 -16.25 -23.29
CA MET A 1 -14.34 -14.92 -22.66
C MET A 1 -12.98 -14.25 -22.83
N GLN A 2 -12.95 -12.95 -23.15
CA GLN A 2 -11.70 -12.19 -23.20
C GLN A 2 -11.14 -12.12 -21.79
N GLN A 3 -9.89 -12.52 -21.61
CA GLN A 3 -9.22 -12.40 -20.31
C GLN A 3 -8.93 -10.90 -20.07
N VAL A 4 -9.46 -10.34 -18.98
CA VAL A 4 -9.19 -8.97 -18.55
C VAL A 4 -7.99 -9.01 -17.62
N GLN A 5 -6.84 -8.54 -18.11
CA GLN A 5 -5.61 -8.44 -17.32
C GLN A 5 -4.76 -7.27 -17.82
N ASP A 6 -4.02 -6.64 -16.90
CA ASP A 6 -3.04 -5.63 -17.24
C ASP A 6 -1.82 -6.26 -17.93
N THR A 7 -1.26 -5.55 -18.90
CA THR A 7 -0.08 -5.99 -19.65
C THR A 7 0.99 -4.91 -19.62
N PRO A 8 2.28 -5.28 -19.44
CA PRO A 8 3.36 -4.32 -19.53
C PRO A 8 3.48 -3.80 -20.98
N GLU A 9 3.68 -2.49 -21.10
CA GLU A 9 3.96 -1.83 -22.35
C GLU A 9 4.92 -0.66 -22.13
N GLU A 10 5.94 -0.55 -22.97
CA GLU A 10 6.91 0.54 -22.91
C GLU A 10 6.90 1.33 -24.20
N TRP A 11 6.73 2.64 -24.09
CA TRP A 11 6.89 3.55 -25.23
C TRP A 11 8.26 4.22 -25.19
N ARG A 12 8.79 4.56 -26.37
CA ARG A 12 10.11 5.17 -26.49
C ARG A 12 10.12 6.54 -25.82
N VAL A 13 11.08 6.76 -24.93
CA VAL A 13 11.39 8.06 -24.33
C VAL A 13 12.49 8.73 -25.15
N ALA A 14 12.22 9.92 -25.67
CA ALA A 14 13.17 10.71 -26.47
C ALA A 14 14.12 11.50 -25.57
N ALA A 15 13.65 12.00 -24.43
CA ALA A 15 14.45 12.71 -23.43
C ALA A 15 13.83 12.54 -22.05
N THR A 16 14.66 12.59 -21.02
CA THR A 16 14.25 12.56 -19.60
C THR A 16 14.98 13.63 -18.80
N ALA A 17 14.33 14.18 -17.78
CA ALA A 17 14.91 15.10 -16.81
C ALA A 17 14.30 14.88 -15.44
N THR A 18 14.99 15.33 -14.38
CA THR A 18 14.50 15.32 -13.00
C THR A 18 14.53 16.76 -12.45
N PRO A 19 13.49 17.57 -12.76
CA PRO A 19 13.47 18.99 -12.41
C PRO A 19 13.37 19.24 -10.90
N PHE A 20 12.94 18.27 -10.12
CA PHE A 20 12.86 18.37 -8.68
C PHE A 20 13.26 17.08 -8.00
N THR A 21 14.08 17.18 -6.94
CA THR A 21 14.43 16.07 -6.04
C THR A 21 14.18 16.53 -4.61
N GLY A 22 13.22 15.88 -3.94
CA GLY A 22 12.92 16.07 -2.53
C GLY A 22 13.59 15.02 -1.64
N LYS A 23 13.25 15.03 -0.34
CA LYS A 23 13.81 14.08 0.65
C LYS A 23 13.36 12.64 0.37
N LYS A 24 12.09 12.43 0.02
CA LYS A 24 11.49 11.09 -0.16
C LYS A 24 11.06 10.79 -1.60
N THR A 25 10.80 11.81 -2.41
CA THR A 25 10.29 11.66 -3.77
C THR A 25 10.95 12.63 -4.72
N SER A 26 10.92 12.34 -6.01
CA SER A 26 11.35 13.26 -7.07
C SER A 26 10.26 13.42 -8.12
N VAL A 27 10.36 14.47 -8.92
CA VAL A 27 9.54 14.65 -10.13
C VAL A 27 10.40 14.35 -11.34
N ARG A 28 9.91 13.46 -12.20
CA ARG A 28 10.53 13.14 -13.49
C ARG A 28 9.68 13.74 -14.62
N THR A 29 10.38 14.18 -15.64
CA THR A 29 9.78 14.68 -16.89
C THR A 29 10.33 13.87 -18.03
N ASP A 30 9.47 13.18 -18.78
CA ASP A 30 9.82 12.39 -19.97
C ASP A 30 9.14 12.96 -21.21
N ASP A 31 9.91 13.12 -22.30
CA ASP A 31 9.37 13.36 -23.64
C ASP A 31 9.10 12.01 -24.31
N VAL A 32 7.83 11.60 -24.31
CA VAL A 32 7.39 10.26 -24.74
C VAL A 32 6.91 10.30 -26.19
N VAL A 33 7.38 9.36 -27.00
CA VAL A 33 6.92 9.21 -28.39
C VAL A 33 5.61 8.44 -28.40
N MET A 34 4.54 9.09 -28.84
CA MET A 34 3.20 8.53 -28.90
C MET A 34 3.06 7.58 -30.10
N PRO A 35 2.03 6.70 -30.12
CA PRO A 35 1.78 5.79 -31.26
C PRO A 35 1.58 6.47 -32.59
N ASP A 36 1.11 7.72 -32.63
CA ASP A 36 0.95 8.54 -33.81
C ASP A 36 2.24 9.25 -34.28
N GLY A 37 3.37 9.03 -33.57
CA GLY A 37 4.66 9.63 -33.80
C GLY A 37 4.86 11.01 -33.17
N SER A 38 3.85 11.59 -32.56
CA SER A 38 4.01 12.85 -31.82
C SER A 38 4.85 12.64 -30.55
N VAL A 39 5.49 13.71 -30.08
CA VAL A 39 6.24 13.68 -28.82
C VAL A 39 5.48 14.50 -27.79
N VAL A 40 5.12 13.87 -26.68
CA VAL A 40 4.34 14.51 -25.61
C VAL A 40 5.07 14.41 -24.28
N ARG A 41 5.15 15.54 -23.58
CA ARG A 41 5.74 15.62 -22.25
C ARG A 41 4.82 14.99 -21.19
N ARG A 42 5.43 14.17 -20.33
CA ARG A 42 4.80 13.58 -19.15
C ARG A 42 5.61 13.92 -17.91
N ASP A 43 4.97 14.61 -16.97
CA ASP A 43 5.52 14.91 -15.65
C ASP A 43 4.86 13.98 -14.64
N TYR A 44 5.67 13.31 -13.82
CA TYR A 44 5.16 12.39 -12.80
C TYR A 44 6.08 12.30 -11.59
N GLN A 45 5.50 11.95 -10.46
CA GLN A 45 6.23 11.69 -9.22
C GLN A 45 6.86 10.29 -9.28
N VAL A 46 8.14 10.21 -8.96
CA VAL A 46 8.86 8.94 -8.76
C VAL A 46 8.84 8.58 -7.27
N HIS A 47 8.38 7.38 -6.97
CA HIS A 47 8.15 6.91 -5.61
C HIS A 47 8.83 5.55 -5.37
N PRO A 48 9.41 5.26 -4.17
CA PRO A 48 10.05 3.97 -3.89
C PRO A 48 9.06 2.78 -3.89
N GLY A 49 7.75 3.06 -3.85
CA GLY A 49 6.71 2.07 -3.59
C GLY A 49 6.48 1.90 -2.10
N SER A 50 5.43 1.17 -1.75
CA SER A 50 5.05 0.94 -0.36
C SER A 50 4.37 -0.40 -0.14
N VAL A 51 4.31 -0.79 1.12
CA VAL A 51 3.52 -1.93 1.59
C VAL A 51 2.48 -1.44 2.58
N ALA A 52 1.36 -2.15 2.67
CA ALA A 52 0.35 -1.90 3.69
C ALA A 52 -0.14 -3.24 4.26
N VAL A 53 -0.61 -3.23 5.51
CA VAL A 53 -0.98 -4.44 6.23
C VAL A 53 -2.40 -4.33 6.77
N LEU A 54 -3.31 -5.13 6.22
CA LEU A 54 -4.62 -5.35 6.81
C LEU A 54 -4.47 -6.48 7.84
N ALA A 55 -4.23 -6.12 9.10
CA ALA A 55 -4.07 -7.05 10.21
C ALA A 55 -5.44 -7.35 10.83
N LEU A 56 -5.89 -8.60 10.69
CA LEU A 56 -7.20 -9.08 11.10
C LEU A 56 -7.09 -10.00 12.31
N ASP A 57 -7.75 -9.65 13.41
CA ASP A 57 -7.76 -10.48 14.62
C ASP A 57 -8.85 -11.56 14.61
N GLY A 58 -8.81 -12.45 15.62
CA GLY A 58 -9.76 -13.56 15.77
C GLY A 58 -11.19 -13.12 16.11
N GLU A 59 -11.42 -11.84 16.43
CA GLU A 59 -12.74 -11.24 16.69
C GLU A 59 -13.28 -10.46 15.49
N ASP A 60 -12.67 -10.63 14.33
CA ASP A 60 -13.04 -9.97 13.07
C ASP A 60 -12.85 -8.45 13.08
N ARG A 61 -11.84 -7.98 13.83
CA ARG A 61 -11.47 -6.57 13.90
C ARG A 61 -10.16 -6.35 13.17
N VAL A 62 -10.07 -5.23 12.48
CA VAL A 62 -8.87 -4.77 11.77
C VAL A 62 -8.12 -3.79 12.66
N VAL A 63 -6.81 -3.94 12.74
CA VAL A 63 -5.92 -2.96 13.36
C VAL A 63 -5.83 -1.76 12.44
N VAL A 64 -6.23 -0.60 12.93
CA VAL A 64 -6.19 0.67 12.20
C VAL A 64 -5.49 1.73 13.03
N LEU A 65 -4.89 2.68 12.36
CA LEU A 65 -4.27 3.84 12.97
C LEU A 65 -4.85 5.13 12.36
N ARG A 66 -4.75 6.23 13.09
CA ARG A 66 -5.23 7.52 12.64
C ARG A 66 -4.11 8.53 12.75
N GLN A 67 -3.75 9.14 11.61
CA GLN A 67 -2.69 10.13 11.56
C GLN A 67 -3.02 11.31 10.64
N TYR A 68 -2.33 12.42 10.83
CA TYR A 68 -2.47 13.61 10.00
C TYR A 68 -1.70 13.45 8.69
N ARG A 69 -2.35 13.74 7.57
CA ARG A 69 -1.74 13.75 6.23
C ARG A 69 -1.76 15.16 5.66
N HIS A 70 -0.61 15.82 5.73
CA HIS A 70 -0.46 17.23 5.37
C HIS A 70 -0.91 17.60 3.94
N PRO A 71 -0.63 16.80 2.89
CA PRO A 71 -1.06 17.14 1.53
C PRO A 71 -2.57 17.30 1.37
N VAL A 72 -3.35 16.49 2.09
CA VAL A 72 -4.82 16.51 2.07
C VAL A 72 -5.42 17.25 3.27
N ARG A 73 -4.59 17.67 4.25
CA ARG A 73 -4.96 18.41 5.45
C ARG A 73 -6.08 17.75 6.26
N GLN A 74 -5.97 16.41 6.40
CA GLN A 74 -6.92 15.60 7.15
C GLN A 74 -6.21 14.61 8.06
N LYS A 75 -6.82 14.27 9.19
CA LYS A 75 -6.52 13.05 9.94
C LYS A 75 -7.31 11.91 9.30
N LEU A 76 -6.60 10.92 8.78
CA LEU A 76 -7.18 9.76 8.10
C LEU A 76 -7.04 8.52 8.98
N TRP A 77 -8.06 7.68 8.99
CA TRP A 77 -7.95 6.30 9.41
C TRP A 77 -7.27 5.51 8.31
N GLU A 78 -6.24 4.74 8.67
CA GLU A 78 -5.37 4.00 7.77
C GLU A 78 -5.09 2.61 8.33
N ILE A 79 -4.55 1.71 7.54
CA ILE A 79 -3.92 0.47 7.99
C ILE A 79 -2.41 0.69 8.08
N PRO A 80 -1.66 -0.06 8.92
CA PRO A 80 -0.21 0.04 8.99
C PRO A 80 0.43 -0.01 7.61
N ALA A 81 1.35 0.91 7.32
CA ALA A 81 1.94 1.04 5.99
C ALA A 81 3.28 1.79 6.00
N GLY A 82 4.22 1.35 5.18
CA GLY A 82 5.52 1.99 5.06
C GLY A 82 6.14 1.92 3.68
N LEU A 83 7.21 2.69 3.51
CA LEU A 83 7.93 2.82 2.25
C LEU A 83 8.90 1.64 2.02
N LEU A 84 9.11 1.31 0.75
CA LEU A 84 10.16 0.39 0.31
C LEU A 84 11.44 1.18 -0.02
N ASP A 85 11.94 1.95 0.95
CA ASP A 85 13.10 2.81 0.82
C ASP A 85 14.39 2.21 1.40
N VAL A 86 14.31 1.02 2.00
CA VAL A 86 15.47 0.25 2.45
C VAL A 86 15.96 -0.62 1.29
N PRO A 87 17.20 -0.40 0.78
CA PRO A 87 17.73 -1.16 -0.35
C PRO A 87 17.75 -2.68 -0.09
N GLY A 88 17.15 -3.46 -0.99
CA GLY A 88 17.11 -4.92 -0.92
C GLY A 88 16.14 -5.50 0.11
N GLU A 89 15.35 -4.67 0.81
CA GLU A 89 14.34 -5.17 1.74
C GLU A 89 13.20 -5.87 0.99
N ASN A 90 12.92 -7.12 1.39
CA ASN A 90 11.78 -7.85 0.85
C ASN A 90 10.45 -7.20 1.30
N PRO A 91 9.46 -6.99 0.42
CA PRO A 91 8.18 -6.37 0.77
C PRO A 91 7.45 -7.03 1.95
N LEU A 92 7.54 -8.35 2.11
CA LEU A 92 6.95 -9.02 3.27
C LEU A 92 7.67 -8.63 4.57
N HIS A 93 9.01 -8.54 4.55
CA HIS A 93 9.76 -8.10 5.73
C HIS A 93 9.48 -6.64 6.06
N ALA A 94 9.38 -5.77 5.06
CA ALA A 94 8.93 -4.39 5.26
C ALA A 94 7.54 -4.34 5.92
N ALA A 95 6.58 -5.12 5.41
CA ALA A 95 5.23 -5.19 5.99
C ALA A 95 5.24 -5.70 7.45
N GLN A 96 6.06 -6.69 7.77
CA GLN A 96 6.22 -7.20 9.14
C GLN A 96 6.83 -6.16 10.07
N ARG A 97 7.84 -5.43 9.59
CA ARG A 97 8.49 -4.36 10.33
C ARG A 97 7.51 -3.22 10.61
N GLU A 98 6.77 -2.74 9.61
CA GLU A 98 5.80 -1.65 9.77
C GLU A 98 4.65 -2.04 10.72
N LEU A 99 4.14 -3.27 10.63
CA LEU A 99 3.12 -3.75 11.57
C LEU A 99 3.63 -3.75 13.02
N TYR A 100 4.91 -4.11 13.21
CA TYR A 100 5.55 -4.08 14.52
C TYR A 100 5.77 -2.64 15.01
N GLU A 101 6.34 -1.76 14.17
CA GLU A 101 6.71 -0.39 14.53
C GLU A 101 5.47 0.46 14.84
N GLU A 102 4.47 0.45 13.96
CA GLU A 102 3.29 1.29 14.08
C GLU A 102 2.22 0.72 15.03
N ALA A 103 2.02 -0.59 15.06
CA ALA A 103 0.94 -1.21 15.84
C ALA A 103 1.38 -2.08 17.02
N HIS A 104 2.67 -2.41 17.14
CA HIS A 104 3.23 -3.33 18.13
C HIS A 104 2.59 -4.73 18.10
N VAL A 105 2.30 -5.22 16.88
CA VAL A 105 1.64 -6.48 16.61
C VAL A 105 2.52 -7.35 15.70
N LYS A 106 2.48 -8.67 15.93
CA LYS A 106 3.04 -9.72 15.08
C LYS A 106 1.93 -10.57 14.49
N ALA A 107 2.20 -11.24 13.37
CA ALA A 107 1.27 -12.15 12.72
C ALA A 107 2.01 -13.37 12.17
N GLU A 108 1.35 -14.53 12.13
CA GLU A 108 1.93 -15.78 11.65
C GLU A 108 1.48 -16.13 10.24
N ASP A 109 0.25 -15.77 9.84
CA ASP A 109 -0.28 -16.07 8.50
C ASP A 109 -0.35 -14.81 7.64
N TRP A 110 0.32 -14.88 6.48
CA TRP A 110 0.46 -13.76 5.55
C TRP A 110 0.01 -14.15 4.14
N ARG A 111 -0.83 -13.33 3.53
CA ARG A 111 -1.28 -13.45 2.14
C ARG A 111 -1.18 -12.12 1.42
N VAL A 112 -0.99 -12.14 0.11
CA VAL A 112 -1.17 -10.94 -0.71
C VAL A 112 -2.66 -10.71 -0.91
N LEU A 113 -3.16 -9.58 -0.43
CA LEU A 113 -4.57 -9.21 -0.56
C LEU A 113 -4.83 -8.45 -1.87
N ALA A 114 -4.03 -7.43 -2.14
CA ALA A 114 -4.12 -6.66 -3.38
C ALA A 114 -2.77 -6.04 -3.77
N ASP A 115 -2.57 -5.83 -5.06
CA ASP A 115 -1.51 -4.99 -5.62
C ASP A 115 -2.18 -3.85 -6.39
N VAL A 116 -1.77 -2.60 -6.15
CA VAL A 116 -2.39 -1.43 -6.77
C VAL A 116 -1.36 -0.39 -7.15
N TYR A 117 -1.66 0.38 -8.19
CA TYR A 117 -1.05 1.68 -8.44
C TYR A 117 -1.95 2.76 -7.84
N THR A 118 -1.40 3.66 -7.05
CA THR A 118 -2.20 4.66 -6.31
C THR A 118 -2.76 5.74 -7.21
N THR A 119 -1.94 6.26 -8.10
CA THR A 119 -2.29 7.38 -8.99
C THR A 119 -1.55 7.23 -10.33
N PRO A 120 -1.85 6.19 -11.15
CA PRO A 120 -1.03 5.83 -12.33
C PRO A 120 -1.00 6.90 -13.43
N GLY A 121 -1.82 7.93 -13.35
CA GLY A 121 -1.75 9.07 -14.24
C GLY A 121 -0.71 10.14 -13.87
N GLY A 122 -0.13 10.09 -12.68
CA GLY A 122 0.78 11.13 -12.19
C GLY A 122 1.85 10.67 -11.20
N CYS A 123 1.87 9.39 -10.86
CA CYS A 123 2.84 8.79 -9.95
C CYS A 123 3.07 7.32 -10.32
N ASP A 124 4.29 6.85 -10.16
CA ASP A 124 4.65 5.45 -10.39
C ASP A 124 4.55 4.60 -9.12
N GLU A 125 3.95 5.12 -8.06
CA GLU A 125 3.79 4.40 -6.80
C GLU A 125 2.97 3.13 -6.97
N ALA A 126 3.60 1.99 -6.67
CA ALA A 126 2.94 0.71 -6.49
C ALA A 126 2.85 0.38 -5.00
N VAL A 127 1.70 -0.13 -4.57
CA VAL A 127 1.47 -0.59 -3.20
C VAL A 127 1.07 -2.06 -3.22
N ARG A 128 1.71 -2.87 -2.37
CA ARG A 128 1.24 -4.22 -2.05
C ARG A 128 0.56 -4.22 -0.70
N ILE A 129 -0.71 -4.63 -0.66
CA ILE A 129 -1.48 -4.78 0.56
C ILE A 129 -1.45 -6.25 0.96
N PHE A 130 -0.94 -6.52 2.15
CA PHE A 130 -0.96 -7.84 2.75
C PHE A 130 -2.15 -8.02 3.69
N LEU A 131 -2.72 -9.22 3.73
CA LEU A 131 -3.55 -9.70 4.83
C LEU A 131 -2.63 -10.39 5.84
N ALA A 132 -2.70 -9.97 7.09
CA ALA A 132 -2.01 -10.58 8.23
C ALA A 132 -3.04 -11.14 9.21
N ARG A 133 -2.89 -12.41 9.62
CA ARG A 133 -3.77 -13.11 10.56
C ARG A 133 -2.96 -13.81 11.65
N ASP A 134 -3.66 -14.43 12.59
CA ASP A 134 -3.05 -15.09 13.75
C ASP A 134 -2.15 -14.10 14.50
N LEU A 135 -2.81 -12.99 14.92
CA LEU A 135 -2.14 -11.87 15.53
C LEU A 135 -1.74 -12.17 16.98
N SER A 136 -0.58 -11.67 17.37
CA SER A 136 -0.11 -11.63 18.75
C SER A 136 0.49 -10.27 19.08
N GLU A 137 0.42 -9.88 20.34
CA GLU A 137 1.14 -8.69 20.81
C GLU A 137 2.65 -8.94 20.69
N ALA A 138 3.38 -7.90 20.32
CA ALA A 138 4.82 -7.99 20.24
C ALA A 138 5.45 -7.95 21.64
N ASP A 139 6.55 -8.70 21.82
CA ASP A 139 7.35 -8.64 23.04
C ASP A 139 8.27 -7.42 23.04
N GLY A 140 8.56 -6.87 24.21
CA GLY A 140 9.53 -5.77 24.39
C GLY A 140 8.87 -4.39 24.53
N GLU A 141 9.70 -3.36 24.54
CA GLU A 141 9.24 -1.98 24.60
C GLU A 141 8.66 -1.54 23.25
N ARG A 142 7.58 -0.76 23.32
CA ARG A 142 6.98 -0.15 22.12
C ARG A 142 7.98 0.82 21.51
N TYR A 143 8.07 0.83 20.18
CA TYR A 143 8.92 1.76 19.46
C TYR A 143 8.56 3.20 19.81
N GLU A 144 9.58 4.05 20.07
CA GLU A 144 9.34 5.48 20.32
C GLU A 144 8.90 6.12 18.99
N VAL A 145 7.63 6.48 18.92
CA VAL A 145 7.06 7.22 17.80
C VAL A 145 7.50 8.68 17.85
N SER A 146 7.92 9.22 16.72
CA SER A 146 8.43 10.59 16.60
C SER A 146 7.73 11.36 15.47
N GLU A 147 7.90 12.67 15.43
CA GLU A 147 7.37 13.56 14.40
C GLU A 147 5.84 13.42 14.24
N GLU A 148 5.37 13.05 13.04
CA GLU A 148 3.93 12.94 12.70
C GLU A 148 3.26 11.76 13.42
N GLU A 149 4.03 10.75 13.82
CA GLU A 149 3.53 9.54 14.49
C GLU A 149 3.26 9.76 15.98
N ALA A 150 3.78 10.83 16.59
CA ALA A 150 3.59 11.13 18.02
C ALA A 150 2.11 11.38 18.41
N ASP A 151 1.26 11.74 17.43
CA ASP A 151 -0.20 11.97 17.61
C ASP A 151 -1.04 10.86 16.94
N MET A 152 -0.44 9.68 16.74
CA MET A 152 -1.09 8.53 16.12
C MET A 152 -1.99 7.79 17.09
N GLU A 153 -3.26 7.62 16.72
CA GLU A 153 -4.24 6.86 17.48
C GLU A 153 -4.33 5.43 16.90
N LEU A 154 -4.32 4.42 17.76
CA LEU A 154 -4.51 3.02 17.36
C LEU A 154 -5.90 2.54 17.81
N ALA A 155 -6.55 1.74 16.95
CA ALA A 155 -7.81 1.09 17.26
C ALA A 155 -7.91 -0.29 16.60
N ARG A 156 -8.78 -1.14 17.15
CA ARG A 156 -9.25 -2.39 16.52
C ARG A 156 -10.72 -2.22 16.19
N VAL A 157 -11.04 -2.16 14.90
CA VAL A 157 -12.38 -1.83 14.41
C VAL A 157 -12.99 -3.03 13.68
N PRO A 158 -14.25 -3.41 13.96
CA PRO A 158 -14.91 -4.49 13.24
C PRO A 158 -14.87 -4.25 11.72
N LEU A 159 -14.52 -5.28 10.94
CA LEU A 159 -14.45 -5.19 9.48
C LEU A 159 -15.75 -4.65 8.87
N ALA A 160 -16.90 -5.09 9.40
CA ALA A 160 -18.21 -4.63 8.93
C ALA A 160 -18.41 -3.11 9.11
N ASP A 161 -17.85 -2.52 10.17
CA ASP A 161 -17.94 -1.08 10.41
C ASP A 161 -17.05 -0.30 9.45
N LEU A 162 -15.86 -0.81 9.16
CA LEU A 162 -14.97 -0.23 8.14
C LEU A 162 -15.60 -0.29 6.75
N VAL A 163 -16.22 -1.42 6.38
CA VAL A 163 -16.95 -1.53 5.11
C VAL A 163 -18.06 -0.48 5.03
N ARG A 164 -18.84 -0.31 6.12
CA ARG A 164 -19.89 0.73 6.15
C ARG A 164 -19.32 2.14 6.02
N GLY A 165 -18.24 2.45 6.74
CA GLY A 165 -17.58 3.76 6.67
C GLY A 165 -17.02 4.07 5.28
N VAL A 166 -16.44 3.08 4.60
CA VAL A 166 -15.99 3.22 3.20
C VAL A 166 -17.18 3.53 2.29
N LEU A 167 -18.25 2.75 2.37
CA LEU A 167 -19.45 2.94 1.52
C LEU A 167 -20.22 4.23 1.83
N ALA A 168 -20.14 4.71 3.06
CA ALA A 168 -20.71 6.00 3.47
C ALA A 168 -19.86 7.22 3.04
N GLY A 169 -18.62 6.99 2.52
CA GLY A 169 -17.70 8.07 2.15
C GLY A 169 -17.09 8.78 3.37
N GLU A 170 -16.90 8.07 4.46
CA GLU A 170 -16.30 8.58 5.71
C GLU A 170 -14.83 8.18 5.85
N LEU A 171 -14.36 7.18 5.09
CA LEU A 171 -13.00 6.66 5.08
C LEU A 171 -12.39 6.83 3.68
N HIS A 172 -11.22 7.47 3.59
CA HIS A 172 -10.66 7.93 2.32
C HIS A 172 -9.24 7.45 2.03
N ASN A 173 -8.52 6.86 3.00
CA ASN A 173 -7.19 6.33 2.74
C ASN A 173 -7.26 5.18 1.73
N ASN A 174 -6.49 5.26 0.65
CA ASN A 174 -6.55 4.29 -0.46
C ASN A 174 -6.23 2.86 -0.01
N CYS A 175 -5.18 2.66 0.81
CA CYS A 175 -4.78 1.33 1.28
C CYS A 175 -5.85 0.70 2.17
N LEU A 176 -6.45 1.50 3.08
CA LEU A 176 -7.55 1.05 3.92
C LEU A 176 -8.78 0.69 3.07
N VAL A 177 -9.19 1.58 2.16
CA VAL A 177 -10.38 1.36 1.31
C VAL A 177 -10.21 0.10 0.46
N VAL A 178 -9.08 -0.03 -0.26
CA VAL A 178 -8.81 -1.20 -1.09
C VAL A 178 -8.69 -2.46 -0.24
N GLY A 179 -7.95 -2.43 0.86
CA GLY A 179 -7.76 -3.57 1.75
C GLY A 179 -9.07 -4.09 2.32
N VAL A 180 -9.90 -3.20 2.88
CA VAL A 180 -11.20 -3.53 3.48
C VAL A 180 -12.16 -4.14 2.45
N LEU A 181 -12.28 -3.52 1.28
CA LEU A 181 -13.18 -4.02 0.23
C LEU A 181 -12.67 -5.31 -0.41
N SER A 182 -11.35 -5.46 -0.60
CA SER A 182 -10.75 -6.70 -1.11
C SER A 182 -10.95 -7.87 -0.14
N LEU A 183 -10.80 -7.63 1.18
CA LEU A 183 -11.06 -8.66 2.18
C LEU A 183 -12.53 -9.06 2.21
N ALA A 184 -13.44 -8.09 2.16
CA ALA A 184 -14.87 -8.36 2.10
C ALA A 184 -15.25 -9.16 0.84
N ALA A 185 -14.68 -8.81 -0.32
CA ALA A 185 -14.89 -9.53 -1.58
C ALA A 185 -14.32 -10.95 -1.55
N ALA A 186 -13.10 -11.14 -1.02
CA ALA A 186 -12.49 -12.47 -0.89
C ALA A 186 -13.33 -13.40 -0.02
N ARG A 187 -13.89 -12.90 1.09
CA ARG A 187 -14.78 -13.67 1.96
C ARG A 187 -16.11 -14.04 1.31
N ALA A 188 -16.64 -13.17 0.48
CA ALA A 188 -17.89 -13.42 -0.25
C ALA A 188 -17.70 -14.36 -1.46
N GLY A 189 -16.47 -14.51 -1.94
CA GLY A 189 -16.07 -15.35 -3.08
C GLY A 189 -15.44 -16.68 -2.65
N ASP A 190 -14.22 -16.93 -3.14
CA ASP A 190 -13.50 -18.20 -2.98
C ASP A 190 -12.85 -18.40 -1.60
N GLY A 191 -12.99 -17.41 -0.71
CA GLY A 191 -12.44 -17.45 0.63
C GLY A 191 -10.98 -16.99 0.71
N LEU A 192 -10.47 -16.88 1.95
CA LEU A 192 -9.14 -16.33 2.21
C LEU A 192 -8.00 -17.27 1.78
N ASP A 193 -8.26 -18.57 1.71
CA ASP A 193 -7.24 -19.55 1.30
C ASP A 193 -6.94 -19.50 -0.21
N ALA A 194 -7.85 -18.90 -1.00
CA ALA A 194 -7.64 -18.64 -2.42
C ALA A 194 -6.73 -17.42 -2.70
N LEU A 195 -6.41 -16.63 -1.68
CA LEU A 195 -5.51 -15.49 -1.83
C LEU A 195 -4.08 -15.95 -2.18
N ARG A 196 -3.40 -15.13 -2.96
CA ARG A 196 -2.00 -15.37 -3.35
C ARG A 196 -1.09 -15.51 -2.12
N PRO A 197 -0.08 -16.40 -2.14
CA PRO A 197 0.88 -16.50 -1.05
C PRO A 197 1.65 -15.18 -0.86
N ALA A 198 2.13 -14.90 0.34
CA ALA A 198 2.88 -13.68 0.65
C ALA A 198 4.14 -13.51 -0.23
N THR A 199 4.69 -14.62 -0.73
CA THR A 199 5.87 -14.66 -1.62
C THR A 199 5.50 -14.57 -3.11
N ALA A 200 4.23 -14.28 -3.46
CA ALA A 200 3.82 -14.17 -4.85
C ALA A 200 4.62 -13.09 -5.59
N PRO A 201 5.03 -13.33 -6.85
CA PRO A 201 5.75 -12.36 -7.66
C PRO A 201 5.05 -11.00 -7.70
N TRP A 202 5.84 -9.93 -7.70
CA TRP A 202 5.32 -8.56 -7.79
C TRP A 202 6.05 -7.78 -8.89
N PRO A 203 5.59 -7.89 -10.15
CA PRO A 203 6.29 -7.28 -11.30
C PRO A 203 6.40 -5.76 -11.24
N ALA A 204 5.47 -5.08 -10.55
CA ALA A 204 5.52 -3.62 -10.40
C ALA A 204 6.73 -3.14 -9.58
N ARG A 205 7.20 -3.98 -8.64
CA ARG A 205 8.38 -3.71 -7.81
C ARG A 205 9.20 -5.01 -7.68
N PRO A 206 9.89 -5.41 -8.76
CA PRO A 206 10.76 -6.57 -8.70
C PRO A 206 11.89 -6.33 -7.71
N PHE A 207 12.12 -7.29 -6.84
CA PHE A 207 13.27 -7.31 -5.94
C PHE A 207 13.96 -8.67 -6.09
N GLU A 208 15.27 -8.65 -6.02
CA GLU A 208 16.05 -9.88 -6.00
C GLU A 208 15.93 -10.53 -4.60
N ALA A 209 15.61 -11.83 -4.58
CA ALA A 209 15.45 -12.62 -3.36
C ALA A 209 16.79 -12.97 -2.74
#